data_608b033b87e8ccece030b0cc457785ed
#
_entry.id   608b033b87e8ccece030b0cc457785ed
#
_cell.length_a   1.000
_cell.length_b   1.000
_cell.length_c   1.000
_cell.angle_alpha   90.00
_cell.angle_beta   90.00
_cell.angle_gamma   90.00
#
_symmetry.space_group_name_H-M   'P 1'
#
loop_
_entity.id
_entity.type
_entity.pdbx_description
1 polymer ?
#
loop_
_entity_poly.entity_id
_entity_poly.type
_entity_poly.pdbx_seq_one_letter_code
_entity_poly.pdbx_strand_id
1 'polypeptide(L)'
;NGISNGLVPMLRVFNDTARYVDQGGGKRNGSIAVYLEPWHADIMEFLELKKNHGNELEKARDLFYGLWIPDLFMKRVQENGTWTLMCPNECPGLSDCYGIEFEELYTKYELEGKGKTIEAQKVWHSIYISQIEVGMPYILYKDACNRKSNQNNLGTIKSSNLCTEIIEYSAPDETAVCNLASISLPQFINEKEFSNNKIKIYSKNDCKQCTYIKNILK
;
A
#
# COMPACT_ATOMS: atom_id res chain seq x y z
N ASN A 1 21.90 -8.13 -22.16
CA ASN A 1 21.31 -6.87 -21.74
C ASN A 1 20.13 -6.54 -22.67
N GLY A 2 18.94 -7.02 -22.35
CA GLY A 2 17.71 -6.68 -23.08
C GLY A 2 17.19 -5.30 -22.68
N ILE A 3 16.37 -4.70 -23.54
CA ILE A 3 15.60 -3.48 -23.22
C ILE A 3 14.34 -3.93 -22.46
N SER A 4 14.06 -3.31 -21.32
CA SER A 4 12.81 -3.55 -20.58
C SER A 4 11.63 -2.95 -21.37
N ASN A 5 10.52 -3.70 -21.43
CA ASN A 5 9.27 -3.23 -22.01
C ASN A 5 8.36 -2.52 -20.97
N GLY A 6 8.89 -2.23 -19.77
CA GLY A 6 8.16 -1.57 -18.70
C GLY A 6 7.36 -2.50 -17.80
N LEU A 7 6.66 -1.92 -16.81
CA LEU A 7 5.86 -2.66 -15.81
C LEU A 7 4.62 -3.32 -16.41
N VAL A 8 3.98 -2.70 -17.39
CA VAL A 8 2.67 -3.16 -17.90
C VAL A 8 2.71 -4.58 -18.44
N PRO A 9 3.63 -4.94 -19.37
CA PRO A 9 3.71 -6.32 -19.88
C PRO A 9 4.05 -7.34 -18.79
N MET A 10 4.92 -6.96 -17.84
CA MET A 10 5.28 -7.82 -16.70
C MET A 10 4.05 -8.08 -15.81
N LEU A 11 3.30 -7.05 -15.45
CA LEU A 11 2.14 -7.18 -14.56
C LEU A 11 1.00 -7.97 -15.22
N ARG A 12 0.88 -7.98 -16.53
CA ARG A 12 -0.06 -8.85 -17.24
C ARG A 12 0.23 -10.34 -17.02
N VAL A 13 1.49 -10.73 -16.97
CA VAL A 13 1.85 -12.12 -16.63
C VAL A 13 1.34 -12.48 -15.24
N PHE A 14 1.53 -11.60 -14.25
CA PHE A 14 1.02 -11.82 -12.89
C PHE A 14 -0.51 -11.79 -12.84
N ASN A 15 -1.17 -10.96 -13.65
CA ASN A 15 -2.62 -10.94 -13.77
C ASN A 15 -3.18 -12.29 -14.24
N ASP A 16 -2.60 -12.87 -15.28
CA ASP A 16 -3.01 -14.17 -15.80
C ASP A 16 -2.64 -15.30 -14.81
N THR A 17 -1.52 -15.16 -14.10
CA THR A 17 -1.14 -16.07 -13.00
C THR A 17 -2.19 -16.04 -11.89
N ALA A 18 -2.67 -14.87 -11.47
CA ALA A 18 -3.69 -14.74 -10.44
C ALA A 18 -5.00 -15.44 -10.82
N ARG A 19 -5.36 -15.41 -12.11
CA ARG A 19 -6.51 -16.15 -12.64
C ARG A 19 -6.30 -17.66 -12.63
N TYR A 20 -5.10 -18.11 -12.94
CA TYR A 20 -4.77 -19.52 -13.04
C TYR A 20 -4.62 -20.20 -11.68
N VAL A 21 -3.99 -19.52 -10.72
CA VAL A 21 -3.73 -20.08 -9.38
C VAL A 21 -5.00 -20.00 -8.55
N ASP A 22 -5.57 -21.16 -8.24
CA ASP A 22 -6.74 -21.29 -7.40
C ASP A 22 -6.34 -21.73 -5.98
N GLN A 23 -6.71 -20.93 -5.00
CA GLN A 23 -6.53 -21.22 -3.58
C GLN A 23 -7.87 -21.71 -3.00
N GLY A 24 -8.03 -22.99 -2.84
CA GLY A 24 -9.19 -23.53 -2.12
C GLY A 24 -10.21 -24.31 -2.94
N GLY A 25 -9.75 -25.01 -3.98
CA GLY A 25 -10.55 -25.97 -4.70
C GLY A 25 -11.76 -25.37 -5.43
N GLY A 26 -11.55 -24.29 -6.17
CA GLY A 26 -12.56 -23.60 -6.97
C GLY A 26 -13.47 -22.65 -6.19
N LYS A 27 -13.27 -22.48 -4.88
CA LYS A 27 -14.11 -21.60 -4.06
C LYS A 27 -13.51 -20.21 -3.82
N ARG A 28 -12.20 -20.06 -3.96
CA ARG A 28 -11.48 -18.79 -3.79
C ARG A 28 -10.38 -18.68 -4.82
N ASN A 29 -10.51 -17.74 -5.72
CA ASN A 29 -9.49 -17.44 -6.73
C ASN A 29 -8.24 -16.86 -6.07
N GLY A 30 -7.07 -17.08 -6.68
CA GLY A 30 -5.83 -16.42 -6.31
C GLY A 30 -5.97 -14.90 -6.41
N SER A 31 -5.35 -14.17 -5.49
CA SER A 31 -5.36 -12.71 -5.49
C SER A 31 -3.96 -12.20 -5.18
N ILE A 32 -3.50 -11.22 -5.94
CA ILE A 32 -2.15 -10.65 -5.85
C ILE A 32 -2.27 -9.14 -5.72
N ALA A 33 -1.59 -8.56 -4.71
CA ALA A 33 -1.39 -7.13 -4.61
C ALA A 33 0.01 -6.75 -5.08
N VAL A 34 0.12 -5.66 -5.82
CA VAL A 34 1.39 -5.09 -6.29
C VAL A 34 1.53 -3.69 -5.72
N TYR A 35 2.66 -3.43 -5.09
CA TYR A 35 3.00 -2.14 -4.52
C TYR A 35 4.07 -1.46 -5.35
N LEU A 36 3.88 -0.16 -5.59
CA LEU A 36 4.84 0.67 -6.33
C LEU A 36 5.07 1.98 -5.58
N GLU A 37 6.25 2.54 -5.70
CA GLU A 37 6.56 3.87 -5.19
C GLU A 37 6.32 4.94 -6.29
N PRO A 38 5.84 6.14 -5.94
CA PRO A 38 5.45 7.17 -6.91
C PRO A 38 6.61 7.76 -7.73
N TRP A 39 7.86 7.50 -7.34
CA TRP A 39 9.04 7.90 -8.10
C TRP A 39 9.37 6.98 -9.28
N HIS A 40 8.72 5.84 -9.42
CA HIS A 40 8.98 4.91 -10.53
C HIS A 40 8.63 5.53 -11.89
N ALA A 41 9.48 5.28 -12.90
CA ALA A 41 9.30 5.82 -14.25
C ALA A 41 7.92 5.54 -14.86
N ASP A 42 7.37 4.34 -14.61
CA ASP A 42 6.10 3.87 -15.19
C ASP A 42 4.90 4.11 -14.26
N ILE A 43 4.99 5.07 -13.31
CA ILE A 43 3.89 5.32 -12.35
C ILE A 43 2.58 5.71 -13.05
N MET A 44 2.65 6.48 -14.11
CA MET A 44 1.46 6.95 -14.82
C MET A 44 0.74 5.80 -15.51
N GLU A 45 1.46 4.91 -16.16
CA GLU A 45 0.94 3.68 -16.77
C GLU A 45 0.39 2.70 -15.74
N PHE A 46 1.06 2.59 -14.57
CA PHE A 46 0.59 1.79 -13.44
C PHE A 46 -0.79 2.23 -12.95
N LEU A 47 -1.07 3.53 -12.88
CA LEU A 47 -2.35 4.08 -12.48
C LEU A 47 -3.49 3.81 -13.48
N GLU A 48 -3.15 3.47 -14.73
CA GLU A 48 -4.13 3.15 -15.78
C GLU A 48 -4.51 1.67 -15.84
N LEU A 49 -3.75 0.76 -15.19
CA LEU A 49 -3.87 -0.70 -15.33
C LEU A 49 -5.26 -1.26 -15.01
N LYS A 50 -6.00 -0.65 -14.10
CA LYS A 50 -7.33 -1.13 -13.65
C LYS A 50 -8.51 -0.37 -14.25
N LYS A 51 -8.26 0.73 -14.93
CA LYS A 51 -9.33 1.57 -15.51
C LYS A 51 -10.16 0.81 -16.55
N ASN A 52 -11.45 1.12 -16.61
CA ASN A 52 -12.42 0.43 -17.47
C ASN A 52 -12.40 0.89 -18.93
N HIS A 53 -11.56 1.83 -19.27
CA HIS A 53 -11.40 2.39 -20.62
C HIS A 53 -9.95 2.30 -21.08
N GLY A 54 -9.72 2.48 -22.38
CA GLY A 54 -8.40 2.42 -23.00
C GLY A 54 -8.10 1.05 -23.64
N ASN A 55 -6.84 0.84 -23.99
CA ASN A 55 -6.39 -0.38 -24.67
C ASN A 55 -6.34 -1.58 -23.70
N GLU A 56 -7.10 -2.63 -24.01
CA GLU A 56 -7.13 -3.86 -23.19
C GLU A 56 -5.77 -4.56 -23.07
N LEU A 57 -4.89 -4.38 -24.04
CA LEU A 57 -3.53 -4.94 -24.00
C LEU A 57 -2.64 -4.26 -22.95
N GLU A 58 -3.08 -3.13 -22.41
CA GLU A 58 -2.38 -2.36 -21.37
C GLU A 58 -3.08 -2.47 -20.00
N LYS A 59 -3.98 -3.44 -19.83
CA LYS A 59 -4.74 -3.64 -18.59
C LYS A 59 -4.32 -4.90 -17.85
N ALA A 60 -4.43 -4.85 -16.52
CA ALA A 60 -4.22 -5.97 -15.61
C ALA A 60 -5.20 -5.84 -14.42
N ARG A 61 -6.51 -6.06 -14.69
CA ARG A 61 -7.61 -5.68 -13.79
C ARG A 61 -7.81 -6.64 -12.62
N ASP A 62 -7.29 -7.86 -12.69
CA ASP A 62 -7.44 -8.84 -11.61
C ASP A 62 -6.45 -8.64 -10.46
N LEU A 63 -5.41 -7.83 -10.69
CA LEU A 63 -4.47 -7.44 -9.67
C LEU A 63 -5.03 -6.32 -8.78
N PHE A 64 -4.53 -6.25 -7.55
CA PHE A 64 -4.74 -5.16 -6.62
C PHE A 64 -3.51 -4.28 -6.60
N TYR A 65 -3.70 -2.97 -6.50
CA TYR A 65 -2.63 -2.00 -6.60
C TYR A 65 -2.52 -1.16 -5.35
N GLY A 66 -1.31 -0.97 -4.84
CA GLY A 66 -0.98 -0.10 -3.74
C GLY A 66 0.18 0.83 -4.07
N LEU A 67 0.20 1.98 -3.44
CA LEU A 67 1.31 2.92 -3.48
C LEU A 67 2.01 2.96 -2.12
N TRP A 68 3.32 2.87 -2.18
CA TRP A 68 4.23 3.00 -1.06
C TRP A 68 4.87 4.37 -1.10
N ILE A 69 4.24 5.35 -0.42
CA ILE A 69 4.49 6.78 -0.60
C ILE A 69 5.49 7.30 0.43
N PRO A 70 6.65 7.84 -0.01
CA PRO A 70 7.57 8.54 0.88
C PRO A 70 7.02 9.92 1.29
N ASP A 71 7.37 10.36 2.50
CA ASP A 71 6.94 11.67 3.05
C ASP A 71 7.38 12.83 2.14
N LEU A 72 8.55 12.73 1.50
CA LEU A 72 9.06 13.72 0.54
C LEU A 72 8.08 13.98 -0.62
N PHE A 73 7.43 12.94 -1.15
CA PHE A 73 6.44 13.12 -2.22
C PHE A 73 5.28 13.99 -1.74
N MET A 74 4.72 13.70 -0.57
CA MET A 74 3.61 14.46 -0.01
C MET A 74 4.00 15.91 0.30
N LYS A 75 5.22 16.13 0.80
CA LYS A 75 5.77 17.48 1.00
C LYS A 75 5.81 18.25 -0.30
N ARG A 76 6.33 17.67 -1.38
CA ARG A 76 6.39 18.33 -2.70
C ARG A 76 5.01 18.55 -3.32
N VAL A 77 4.05 17.66 -3.08
CA VAL A 77 2.64 17.88 -3.47
C VAL A 77 2.07 19.09 -2.74
N GLN A 78 2.30 19.21 -1.44
CA GLN A 78 1.82 20.33 -0.62
C GLN A 78 2.46 21.69 -1.03
N GLU A 79 3.74 21.66 -1.38
CA GLU A 79 4.51 22.85 -1.78
C GLU A 79 4.34 23.21 -3.27
N ASN A 80 3.51 22.49 -4.04
CA ASN A 80 3.38 22.61 -5.49
C ASN A 80 4.74 22.48 -6.22
N GLY A 81 5.59 21.61 -5.70
CA GLY A 81 6.92 21.35 -6.23
C GLY A 81 6.94 20.36 -7.40
N THR A 82 8.15 20.08 -7.85
CA THR A 82 8.40 19.09 -8.89
C THR A 82 8.68 17.71 -8.30
N TRP A 83 8.43 16.68 -9.08
CA TRP A 83 8.72 15.30 -8.78
C TRP A 83 9.39 14.61 -9.96
N THR A 84 10.45 13.86 -9.71
CA THR A 84 11.24 13.23 -10.76
C THR A 84 10.95 11.74 -10.80
N LEU A 85 10.48 11.27 -11.95
CA LEU A 85 10.24 9.87 -12.24
C LEU A 85 11.55 9.21 -12.66
N MET A 86 11.96 8.14 -11.95
CA MET A 86 13.27 7.53 -12.09
C MET A 86 13.17 6.04 -12.44
N CYS A 87 14.14 5.56 -13.20
CA CYS A 87 14.31 4.14 -13.47
C CYS A 87 15.07 3.47 -12.31
N PRO A 88 14.54 2.38 -11.70
CA PRO A 88 15.23 1.70 -10.59
C PRO A 88 16.62 1.19 -10.94
N ASN A 89 16.88 0.86 -12.19
CA ASN A 89 18.19 0.41 -12.64
C ASN A 89 19.24 1.55 -12.69
N GLU A 90 18.79 2.77 -13.02
CA GLU A 90 19.66 3.96 -13.08
C GLU A 90 19.78 4.65 -11.71
N CYS A 91 18.78 4.47 -10.85
CA CYS A 91 18.69 5.06 -9.53
C CYS A 91 18.48 3.96 -8.46
N PRO A 92 19.47 3.07 -8.26
CA PRO A 92 19.36 1.98 -7.32
C PRO A 92 19.30 2.48 -5.86
N GLY A 93 18.70 1.66 -4.98
CA GLY A 93 18.67 1.90 -3.53
C GLY A 93 17.50 2.73 -3.01
N LEU A 94 16.74 3.42 -3.87
CA LEU A 94 15.58 4.22 -3.44
C LEU A 94 14.50 3.39 -2.72
N SER A 95 14.33 2.13 -3.11
CA SER A 95 13.42 1.22 -2.43
C SER A 95 13.96 0.66 -1.11
N ASP A 96 15.25 0.79 -0.85
CA ASP A 96 15.93 0.18 0.28
C ASP A 96 16.11 1.14 1.47
N CYS A 97 15.76 2.40 1.31
CA CYS A 97 15.88 3.45 2.32
C CYS A 97 14.56 4.22 2.49
N TYR A 98 14.41 4.94 3.61
CA TYR A 98 13.26 5.77 3.93
C TYR A 98 13.67 7.00 4.76
N GLY A 99 12.77 7.98 4.90
CA GLY A 99 13.02 9.19 5.66
C GLY A 99 14.15 10.03 5.06
N ILE A 100 15.07 10.50 5.90
CA ILE A 100 16.18 11.39 5.49
C ILE A 100 17.10 10.71 4.47
N GLU A 101 17.43 9.44 4.66
CA GLU A 101 18.28 8.70 3.73
C GLU A 101 17.65 8.63 2.32
N PHE A 102 16.33 8.44 2.25
CA PHE A 102 15.61 8.50 0.99
C PHE A 102 15.66 9.89 0.36
N GLU A 103 15.41 10.96 1.16
CA GLU A 103 15.44 12.34 0.67
C GLU A 103 16.82 12.72 0.09
N GLU A 104 17.89 12.36 0.79
CA GLU A 104 19.26 12.61 0.34
C GLU A 104 19.61 11.88 -0.94
N LEU A 105 19.30 10.57 -1.01
CA LEU A 105 19.58 9.76 -2.18
C LEU A 105 18.75 10.21 -3.38
N TYR A 106 17.47 10.48 -3.18
CA TYR A 106 16.57 10.96 -4.23
C TYR A 106 17.00 12.32 -4.80
N THR A 107 17.32 13.29 -3.92
CA THR A 107 17.81 14.61 -4.31
C THR A 107 19.15 14.52 -5.04
N LYS A 108 20.05 13.64 -4.61
CA LYS A 108 21.30 13.36 -5.32
C LYS A 108 21.06 12.95 -6.75
N TYR A 109 20.14 12.01 -7.00
CA TYR A 109 19.81 11.58 -8.37
C TYR A 109 19.16 12.69 -9.21
N GLU A 110 18.35 13.54 -8.59
CA GLU A 110 17.82 14.75 -9.26
C GLU A 110 18.93 15.70 -9.69
N LEU A 111 19.90 15.97 -8.82
CA LEU A 111 21.07 16.83 -9.12
C LEU A 111 21.96 16.22 -10.23
N GLU A 112 22.04 14.92 -10.30
CA GLU A 112 22.74 14.20 -11.38
C GLU A 112 21.95 14.23 -12.71
N GLY A 113 20.76 14.83 -12.75
CA GLY A 113 19.91 14.92 -13.94
C GLY A 113 19.28 13.60 -14.36
N LYS A 114 19.12 12.65 -13.44
CA LYS A 114 18.50 11.34 -13.73
C LYS A 114 16.98 11.45 -13.71
N GLY A 115 16.33 10.71 -14.62
CA GLY A 115 14.89 10.61 -14.67
C GLY A 115 14.20 11.76 -15.43
N LYS A 116 12.87 11.80 -15.30
CA LYS A 116 12.00 12.80 -15.94
C LYS A 116 11.24 13.58 -14.89
N THR A 117 11.46 14.88 -14.85
CA THR A 117 10.80 15.78 -13.88
C THR A 117 9.42 16.20 -14.39
N ILE A 118 8.43 16.13 -13.50
CA ILE A 118 7.05 16.57 -13.71
C ILE A 118 6.55 17.30 -12.46
N GLU A 119 5.39 17.93 -12.50
CA GLU A 119 4.74 18.52 -11.36
C GLU A 119 4.24 17.43 -10.40
N ALA A 120 4.57 17.51 -9.10
CA ALA A 120 4.11 16.54 -8.10
C ALA A 120 2.57 16.49 -8.00
N GLN A 121 1.91 17.63 -8.14
CA GLN A 121 0.46 17.76 -8.19
C GLN A 121 -0.17 16.96 -9.35
N LYS A 122 0.52 16.84 -10.49
CA LYS A 122 0.03 16.07 -11.63
C LYS A 122 -0.03 14.57 -11.31
N VAL A 123 1.01 14.04 -10.64
CA VAL A 123 1.01 12.64 -10.19
C VAL A 123 -0.07 12.42 -9.16
N TRP A 124 -0.17 13.31 -8.18
CA TRP A 124 -1.18 13.23 -7.13
C TRP A 124 -2.62 13.28 -7.69
N HIS A 125 -2.88 14.16 -8.64
CA HIS A 125 -4.18 14.23 -9.32
C HIS A 125 -4.51 12.93 -10.05
N SER A 126 -3.55 12.32 -10.74
CA SER A 126 -3.74 11.04 -11.43
C SER A 126 -4.03 9.90 -10.46
N ILE A 127 -3.38 9.88 -9.29
CA ILE A 127 -3.68 8.94 -8.21
C ILE A 127 -5.13 9.11 -7.73
N TYR A 128 -5.53 10.35 -7.46
CA TYR A 128 -6.87 10.69 -7.00
C TYR A 128 -7.96 10.28 -7.99
N ILE A 129 -7.77 10.58 -9.27
CA ILE A 129 -8.70 10.19 -10.35
C ILE A 129 -8.82 8.65 -10.41
N SER A 130 -7.70 7.92 -10.36
CA SER A 130 -7.72 6.46 -10.35
C SER A 130 -8.51 5.90 -9.16
N GLN A 131 -8.35 6.49 -7.97
CA GLN A 131 -9.11 6.09 -6.77
C GLN A 131 -10.61 6.34 -6.93
N ILE A 132 -11.02 7.46 -7.52
CA ILE A 132 -12.44 7.75 -7.78
C ILE A 132 -13.03 6.76 -8.79
N GLU A 133 -12.30 6.46 -9.86
CA GLU A 133 -12.80 5.62 -10.95
C GLU A 133 -12.88 4.13 -10.57
N VAL A 134 -11.87 3.62 -9.85
CA VAL A 134 -11.72 2.17 -9.64
C VAL A 134 -11.43 1.76 -8.18
N GLY A 135 -11.41 2.70 -7.23
CA GLY A 135 -11.13 2.43 -5.81
C GLY A 135 -9.67 2.09 -5.51
N MET A 136 -8.77 2.26 -6.47
CA MET A 136 -7.33 1.93 -6.34
C MET A 136 -6.48 3.01 -6.99
N PRO A 137 -5.20 3.14 -6.61
CA PRO A 137 -4.41 2.30 -5.69
C PRO A 137 -4.72 2.55 -4.21
N TYR A 138 -4.40 1.58 -3.34
CA TYR A 138 -4.29 1.80 -1.90
C TYR A 138 -3.14 2.77 -1.61
N ILE A 139 -3.26 3.56 -0.54
CA ILE A 139 -2.21 4.51 -0.14
C ILE A 139 -1.65 4.12 1.20
N LEU A 140 -0.33 3.88 1.26
CA LEU A 140 0.42 3.63 2.47
C LEU A 140 1.63 4.56 2.52
N TYR A 141 1.97 5.04 3.71
CA TYR A 141 3.06 5.98 3.93
C TYR A 141 4.33 5.23 4.36
N LYS A 142 5.27 5.11 3.43
CA LYS A 142 6.53 4.37 3.56
C LYS A 142 7.28 4.70 4.83
N ASP A 143 7.50 5.98 5.09
CA ASP A 143 8.35 6.45 6.19
C ASP A 143 7.69 6.17 7.54
N ALA A 144 6.39 6.45 7.66
CA ALA A 144 5.65 6.19 8.89
C ALA A 144 5.56 4.68 9.20
N CYS A 145 5.32 3.85 8.19
CA CYS A 145 5.28 2.40 8.34
C CYS A 145 6.61 1.86 8.83
N ASN A 146 7.71 2.28 8.22
CA ASN A 146 9.05 1.82 8.59
C ASN A 146 9.47 2.32 9.98
N ARG A 147 9.24 3.60 10.30
CA ARG A 147 9.57 4.15 11.63
C ARG A 147 8.84 3.47 12.78
N LYS A 148 7.58 3.06 12.55
CA LYS A 148 6.73 2.46 13.60
C LYS A 148 6.78 0.94 13.65
N SER A 149 7.44 0.30 12.70
CA SER A 149 7.54 -1.16 12.67
C SER A 149 8.38 -1.68 13.83
N ASN A 150 7.90 -2.76 14.44
CA ASN A 150 8.67 -3.52 15.43
C ASN A 150 9.79 -4.35 14.80
N GLN A 151 9.88 -4.38 13.47
CA GLN A 151 10.86 -5.14 12.69
C GLN A 151 11.86 -4.25 11.95
N ASN A 152 11.96 -2.97 12.32
CA ASN A 152 12.89 -2.01 11.70
C ASN A 152 14.37 -2.39 11.85
N ASN A 153 14.69 -3.28 12.78
CA ASN A 153 16.03 -3.86 12.96
C ASN A 153 16.38 -4.93 11.90
N LEU A 154 15.40 -5.46 11.17
CA LEU A 154 15.63 -6.46 10.14
C LEU A 154 15.92 -5.82 8.77
N GLY A 155 15.31 -4.70 8.47
CA GLY A 155 15.50 -3.98 7.21
C GLY A 155 14.32 -3.09 6.85
N THR A 156 14.35 -2.54 5.64
CA THR A 156 13.30 -1.65 5.14
C THR A 156 12.11 -2.45 4.61
N ILE A 157 10.91 -2.16 5.14
CA ILE A 157 9.64 -2.72 4.67
C ILE A 157 9.26 -2.00 3.37
N LYS A 158 8.95 -2.79 2.32
CA LYS A 158 8.73 -2.28 0.95
C LYS A 158 7.29 -2.40 0.45
N SER A 159 6.45 -3.11 1.19
CA SER A 159 5.06 -3.37 0.82
C SER A 159 4.22 -3.76 2.03
N SER A 160 2.93 -3.91 1.80
CA SER A 160 1.97 -4.52 2.72
C SER A 160 1.37 -5.78 2.08
N ASN A 161 0.37 -6.38 2.72
CA ASN A 161 -0.39 -7.51 2.18
C ASN A 161 -1.53 -7.07 1.26
N LEU A 162 -2.41 -8.01 0.87
CA LEU A 162 -3.53 -7.79 -0.04
C LEU A 162 -4.52 -6.73 0.45
N CYS A 163 -4.82 -6.72 1.75
CA CYS A 163 -5.83 -5.84 2.36
C CYS A 163 -5.23 -4.61 3.08
N THR A 164 -3.92 -4.42 3.02
CA THR A 164 -3.17 -3.27 3.57
C THR A 164 -3.09 -3.18 5.10
N GLU A 165 -3.54 -4.21 5.84
CA GLU A 165 -3.54 -4.20 7.31
C GLU A 165 -2.23 -4.69 7.94
N ILE A 166 -1.34 -5.32 7.17
CA ILE A 166 -0.10 -5.92 7.68
C ILE A 166 1.11 -5.09 7.23
N ILE A 167 1.96 -4.75 8.18
CA ILE A 167 3.24 -4.08 7.96
C ILE A 167 4.33 -4.94 8.59
N GLU A 168 4.86 -5.86 7.80
CA GLU A 168 5.88 -6.82 8.21
C GLU A 168 7.05 -6.84 7.22
N TYR A 169 8.25 -7.12 7.74
CA TYR A 169 9.43 -7.27 6.91
C TYR A 169 9.34 -8.55 6.08
N SER A 170 9.71 -8.46 4.82
CA SER A 170 9.85 -9.60 3.91
C SER A 170 11.05 -9.38 2.99
N ALA A 171 11.80 -10.44 2.73
CA ALA A 171 12.99 -10.44 1.90
C ALA A 171 13.00 -11.69 1.01
N PRO A 172 13.94 -11.83 0.04
CA PRO A 172 14.01 -13.01 -0.81
C PRO A 172 14.17 -14.34 -0.06
N ASP A 173 14.79 -14.31 1.11
CA ASP A 173 15.06 -15.45 2.00
C ASP A 173 14.15 -15.48 3.23
N GLU A 174 13.28 -14.48 3.42
CA GLU A 174 12.41 -14.38 4.59
C GLU A 174 11.01 -13.89 4.19
N THR A 175 10.00 -14.75 4.34
CA THR A 175 8.62 -14.44 3.97
C THR A 175 7.81 -14.09 5.20
N ALA A 176 7.21 -12.90 5.20
CA ALA A 176 6.24 -12.50 6.21
C ALA A 176 4.96 -13.35 6.11
N VAL A 177 4.49 -13.84 7.25
CA VAL A 177 3.27 -14.66 7.35
C VAL A 177 2.40 -14.16 8.50
N CYS A 178 1.15 -13.85 8.20
CA CYS A 178 0.17 -13.45 9.19
C CYS A 178 -0.73 -14.62 9.61
N ASN A 179 -0.81 -14.90 10.92
CA ASN A 179 -1.76 -15.84 11.49
C ASN A 179 -3.05 -15.10 11.87
N LEU A 180 -4.15 -15.43 11.20
CA LEU A 180 -5.44 -14.83 11.48
C LEU A 180 -6.22 -15.67 12.48
N ALA A 181 -6.80 -15.02 13.50
CA ALA A 181 -7.67 -15.65 14.47
C ALA A 181 -8.85 -14.74 14.84
N SER A 182 -9.99 -15.36 15.12
CA SER A 182 -11.17 -14.66 15.60
C SER A 182 -11.74 -15.38 16.81
N ILE A 183 -12.06 -14.62 17.84
CA ILE A 183 -12.67 -15.15 19.08
C ILE A 183 -14.08 -14.58 19.19
N SER A 184 -15.09 -15.48 19.28
CA SER A 184 -16.47 -15.09 19.55
C SER A 184 -16.63 -14.72 21.02
N LEU A 185 -16.41 -13.47 21.37
CA LEU A 185 -16.49 -12.98 22.75
C LEU A 185 -17.80 -13.31 23.45
N PRO A 186 -18.98 -13.27 22.80
CA PRO A 186 -20.25 -13.61 23.46
C PRO A 186 -20.29 -15.04 24.05
N GLN A 187 -19.52 -15.99 23.50
CA GLN A 187 -19.48 -17.37 24.01
C GLN A 187 -18.76 -17.51 25.36
N PHE A 188 -17.98 -16.49 25.72
CA PHE A 188 -17.24 -16.47 27.00
C PHE A 188 -17.93 -15.64 28.08
N ILE A 189 -19.11 -15.07 27.78
CA ILE A 189 -19.87 -14.24 28.68
C ILE A 189 -20.91 -15.14 29.35
N ASN A 190 -20.82 -15.29 30.69
CA ASN A 190 -21.82 -15.96 31.45
C ASN A 190 -22.86 -14.93 31.94
N GLU A 191 -24.11 -15.00 31.50
CA GLU A 191 -25.16 -14.03 31.85
C GLU A 191 -25.33 -13.83 33.36
N LYS A 192 -25.08 -14.85 34.16
CA LYS A 192 -25.14 -14.79 35.63
C LYS A 192 -24.00 -13.99 36.25
N GLU A 193 -22.84 -13.96 35.62
CA GLU A 193 -21.69 -13.16 36.08
C GLU A 193 -21.78 -11.72 35.58
N PHE A 194 -22.47 -11.49 34.45
CA PHE A 194 -22.64 -10.16 33.84
C PHE A 194 -23.47 -9.22 34.71
N SER A 195 -24.46 -9.75 35.44
CA SER A 195 -25.32 -8.94 36.34
C SER A 195 -24.59 -8.40 37.55
N ASN A 196 -23.46 -8.99 37.94
CA ASN A 196 -22.69 -8.63 39.13
C ASN A 196 -21.40 -7.85 38.86
N ASN A 197 -20.91 -7.84 37.63
CA ASN A 197 -19.68 -7.13 37.25
C ASN A 197 -19.99 -5.81 36.56
N LYS A 198 -19.62 -4.69 37.17
CA LYS A 198 -19.72 -3.36 36.54
C LYS A 198 -18.78 -3.29 35.35
N ILE A 199 -19.33 -3.28 34.15
CA ILE A 199 -18.55 -3.05 32.92
C ILE A 199 -17.99 -1.63 32.98
N LYS A 200 -16.68 -1.49 32.99
CA LYS A 200 -16.02 -0.21 32.85
C LYS A 200 -15.82 0.10 31.36
N ILE A 201 -16.62 1.04 30.83
CA ILE A 201 -16.44 1.52 29.45
C ILE A 201 -15.56 2.77 29.50
N TYR A 202 -14.36 2.66 28.95
CA TYR A 202 -13.50 3.82 28.72
C TYR A 202 -13.90 4.48 27.40
N SER A 203 -14.37 5.72 27.47
CA SER A 203 -14.79 6.46 26.28
C SER A 203 -14.21 7.86 26.30
N LYS A 204 -13.92 8.37 25.10
CA LYS A 204 -13.57 9.78 24.90
C LYS A 204 -14.83 10.65 25.08
N ASN A 205 -14.70 11.86 25.62
CA ASN A 205 -15.76 12.85 25.64
C ASN A 205 -16.17 13.14 24.20
N ASP A 206 -17.48 13.28 23.94
CA ASP A 206 -18.10 13.56 22.64
C ASP A 206 -18.03 12.43 21.58
N CYS A 207 -17.74 11.19 21.99
CA CYS A 207 -17.80 10.05 21.09
C CYS A 207 -19.25 9.53 20.94
N LYS A 208 -19.91 9.83 19.83
CA LYS A 208 -21.29 9.39 19.53
C LYS A 208 -21.44 7.86 19.54
N GLN A 209 -20.46 7.13 19.03
CA GLN A 209 -20.46 5.66 19.02
C GLN A 209 -20.33 5.08 20.45
N CYS A 210 -19.50 5.68 21.28
CA CYS A 210 -19.37 5.28 22.68
C CYS A 210 -20.65 5.52 23.47
N THR A 211 -21.39 6.59 23.18
CA THR A 211 -22.70 6.90 23.78
C THR A 211 -23.75 5.87 23.37
N TYR A 212 -23.75 5.44 22.10
CA TYR A 212 -24.64 4.39 21.60
C TYR A 212 -24.41 3.07 22.33
N ILE A 213 -23.14 2.64 22.43
CA ILE A 213 -22.78 1.40 23.17
C ILE A 213 -23.17 1.48 24.64
N LYS A 214 -22.96 2.62 25.32
CA LYS A 214 -23.36 2.82 26.72
C LYS A 214 -24.88 2.72 26.91
N ASN A 215 -25.67 3.09 25.91
CA ASN A 215 -27.13 2.99 25.97
C ASN A 215 -27.65 1.57 25.74
N ILE A 216 -26.92 0.74 24.98
CA ILE A 216 -27.26 -0.69 24.78
C ILE A 216 -26.93 -1.52 26.03
N LEU A 217 -25.92 -1.12 26.80
CA LEU A 217 -25.43 -1.86 27.96
C LEU A 217 -26.04 -1.38 29.29
N LYS A 218 -27.02 -0.51 29.26
CA LYS A 218 -27.89 -0.13 30.39
C LYS A 218 -29.09 -1.04 30.45
#